data_c009f4e3bab53366bbd34bbfb1c9522a
#
_entry.id   c009f4e3bab53366bbd34bbfb1c9522a
#
_cell.length_a   1.000
_cell.length_b   1.000
_cell.length_c   1.000
_cell.angle_alpha   90.00
_cell.angle_beta   90.00
_cell.angle_gamma   90.00
#
_symmetry.space_group_name_H-M   'P 1'
#
loop_
_entity.id
_entity.type
_entity.pdbx_description
1 polymer ?
#
loop_
_entity_poly.entity_id
_entity_poly.type
_entity_poly.pdbx_seq_one_letter_code
_entity_poly.pdbx_strand_id
1 'polypeptide(L)'
;MLIVFTAFAFSEVEQINLLVIVSLSLFGVLIFSLVGMADPEVVNYLRQRFGKNLLSALVPLTVLYILTIGYLAMLDQLTTGQIIFPLIYLFLPALLLWWDRHNPQHINWRNLIAILVVWFFIELGLVPAASIPPDKGVSFFLLIALNGIIYSFLVIRGLDSMGYRLRPNLEDWKYACLYLGLFIAFFAVPIGFLTSFIGQTTDWHPLWQFPFILLGIFLFTGLPEEILFRGLIHNLLAGRLKKNQSELP
;
A
#
# COMPACT_ATOMS: atom_id res chain seq x y z
N MET A 1 -13.98 -12.30 1.60
CA MET A 1 -13.55 -10.98 2.06
C MET A 1 -13.96 -9.85 1.12
N LEU A 2 -13.59 -9.90 -0.16
CA LEU A 2 -14.01 -8.89 -1.16
C LEU A 2 -15.54 -8.78 -1.29
N ILE A 3 -16.24 -9.93 -1.35
CA ILE A 3 -17.72 -10.00 -1.44
C ILE A 3 -18.40 -9.30 -0.25
N VAL A 4 -17.82 -9.42 0.93
CA VAL A 4 -18.39 -8.84 2.17
C VAL A 4 -18.15 -7.33 2.21
N PHE A 5 -16.97 -6.87 1.78
CA PHE A 5 -16.68 -5.44 1.66
C PHE A 5 -17.51 -4.78 0.56
N THR A 6 -17.66 -5.46 -0.59
CA THR A 6 -18.58 -5.00 -1.65
C THR A 6 -20.03 -4.98 -1.16
N ALA A 7 -20.51 -6.00 -0.44
CA ALA A 7 -21.85 -6.02 0.11
C ALA A 7 -22.10 -4.86 1.11
N PHE A 8 -21.12 -4.51 1.95
CA PHE A 8 -21.21 -3.36 2.86
C PHE A 8 -21.22 -2.02 2.09
N ALA A 9 -20.33 -1.87 1.10
CA ALA A 9 -20.34 -0.68 0.24
C ALA A 9 -21.64 -0.54 -0.57
N PHE A 10 -22.25 -1.66 -0.98
CA PHE A 10 -23.53 -1.69 -1.69
C PHE A 10 -24.75 -1.47 -0.80
N SER A 11 -24.71 -1.82 0.48
CA SER A 11 -25.86 -1.67 1.38
C SER A 11 -26.27 -0.22 1.62
N GLU A 12 -25.37 0.72 1.32
CA GLU A 12 -25.62 2.16 1.48
C GLU A 12 -25.80 2.91 0.13
N VAL A 13 -25.72 2.21 -1.00
CA VAL A 13 -25.86 2.81 -2.33
C VAL A 13 -27.31 2.69 -2.79
N GLU A 14 -28.05 3.79 -2.75
CA GLU A 14 -29.46 3.84 -3.18
C GLU A 14 -29.64 3.51 -4.68
N GLN A 15 -28.62 3.76 -5.51
CA GLN A 15 -28.65 3.43 -6.93
C GLN A 15 -27.27 2.91 -7.39
N ILE A 16 -27.26 1.71 -7.97
CA ILE A 16 -26.08 1.17 -8.66
C ILE A 16 -25.95 1.87 -10.00
N ASN A 17 -25.00 2.78 -10.10
CA ASN A 17 -24.65 3.43 -11.36
C ASN A 17 -23.33 2.89 -11.92
N LEU A 18 -23.02 3.23 -13.18
CA LEU A 18 -21.78 2.82 -13.84
C LEU A 18 -20.52 3.20 -13.05
N LEU A 19 -20.53 4.38 -12.43
CA LEU A 19 -19.41 4.89 -11.64
C LEU A 19 -19.12 3.98 -10.44
N VAL A 20 -20.14 3.51 -9.73
CA VAL A 20 -19.98 2.58 -8.60
C VAL A 20 -19.38 1.25 -9.06
N ILE A 21 -19.87 0.70 -10.17
CA ILE A 21 -19.34 -0.56 -10.74
C ILE A 21 -17.87 -0.40 -11.12
N VAL A 22 -17.51 0.66 -11.82
CA VAL A 22 -16.12 0.94 -12.21
C VAL A 22 -15.24 1.16 -11.00
N SER A 23 -15.70 1.93 -10.01
CA SER A 23 -14.96 2.18 -8.76
C SER A 23 -14.64 0.89 -8.01
N LEU A 24 -15.64 0.03 -7.81
CA LEU A 24 -15.46 -1.24 -7.11
C LEU A 24 -14.57 -2.22 -7.88
N SER A 25 -14.71 -2.25 -9.22
CA SER A 25 -13.85 -3.06 -10.07
C SER A 25 -12.40 -2.61 -10.00
N LEU A 26 -12.15 -1.29 -10.10
CA LEU A 26 -10.83 -0.70 -10.00
C LEU A 26 -10.21 -0.91 -8.61
N PHE A 27 -11.00 -0.70 -7.54
CA PHE A 27 -10.59 -1.00 -6.18
C PHE A 27 -10.18 -2.46 -6.02
N GLY A 28 -11.01 -3.39 -6.53
CA GLY A 28 -10.69 -4.82 -6.52
C GLY A 28 -9.38 -5.12 -7.23
N VAL A 29 -9.16 -4.59 -8.43
CA VAL A 29 -7.92 -4.75 -9.19
C VAL A 29 -6.71 -4.24 -8.41
N LEU A 30 -6.79 -3.07 -7.79
CA LEU A 30 -5.69 -2.48 -7.01
C LEU A 30 -5.35 -3.32 -5.78
N ILE A 31 -6.36 -3.79 -5.03
CA ILE A 31 -6.13 -4.67 -3.87
C ILE A 31 -5.58 -6.04 -4.30
N PHE A 32 -6.12 -6.65 -5.36
CA PHE A 32 -5.58 -7.93 -5.86
C PHE A 32 -4.14 -7.79 -6.36
N SER A 33 -3.80 -6.66 -6.98
CA SER A 33 -2.43 -6.37 -7.40
C SER A 33 -1.49 -6.28 -6.18
N LEU A 34 -1.89 -5.58 -5.11
CA LEU A 34 -1.11 -5.51 -3.86
C LEU A 34 -0.91 -6.88 -3.23
N VAL A 35 -1.98 -7.66 -3.10
CA VAL A 35 -1.92 -9.02 -2.53
C VAL A 35 -1.09 -9.94 -3.44
N GLY A 36 -1.27 -9.85 -4.76
CA GLY A 36 -0.52 -10.64 -5.73
C GLY A 36 0.99 -10.37 -5.68
N MET A 37 1.40 -9.13 -5.44
CA MET A 37 2.82 -8.80 -5.30
C MET A 37 3.46 -9.33 -4.00
N ALA A 38 2.69 -9.87 -3.05
CA ALA A 38 3.23 -10.63 -1.93
C ALA A 38 3.58 -12.09 -2.29
N ASP A 39 3.18 -12.57 -3.48
CA ASP A 39 3.50 -13.90 -3.98
C ASP A 39 4.79 -13.86 -4.82
N PRO A 40 5.84 -14.62 -4.44
CA PRO A 40 7.09 -14.66 -5.19
C PRO A 40 6.95 -15.14 -6.64
N GLU A 41 5.98 -16.02 -6.94
CA GLU A 41 5.76 -16.52 -8.29
C GLU A 41 5.22 -15.40 -9.20
N VAL A 42 4.27 -14.61 -8.70
CA VAL A 42 3.73 -13.44 -9.39
C VAL A 42 4.83 -12.40 -9.64
N VAL A 43 5.65 -12.12 -8.62
CA VAL A 43 6.77 -11.18 -8.75
C VAL A 43 7.78 -11.66 -9.79
N ASN A 44 8.14 -12.94 -9.78
CA ASN A 44 9.07 -13.52 -10.75
C ASN A 44 8.50 -13.48 -12.18
N TYR A 45 7.21 -13.77 -12.35
CA TYR A 45 6.53 -13.62 -13.63
C TYR A 45 6.60 -12.17 -14.16
N LEU A 46 6.28 -11.20 -13.29
CA LEU A 46 6.34 -9.78 -13.65
C LEU A 46 7.77 -9.33 -14.01
N ARG A 47 8.79 -9.79 -13.28
CA ARG A 47 10.20 -9.53 -13.60
C ARG A 47 10.61 -10.09 -14.96
N GLN A 48 10.24 -11.32 -15.26
CA GLN A 48 10.55 -11.95 -16.54
C GLN A 48 9.86 -11.23 -17.71
N ARG A 49 8.64 -10.76 -17.50
CA ARG A 49 7.84 -10.10 -18.53
C ARG A 49 8.23 -8.64 -18.73
N PHE A 50 8.41 -7.90 -17.65
CA PHE A 50 8.56 -6.44 -17.65
C PHE A 50 9.96 -5.95 -17.21
N GLY A 51 10.75 -6.74 -16.50
CA GLY A 51 12.06 -6.33 -15.97
C GLY A 51 13.22 -6.27 -16.98
N LYS A 52 12.99 -6.61 -18.26
CA LYS A 52 14.06 -6.75 -19.25
C LYS A 52 14.71 -5.42 -19.63
N ASN A 53 13.93 -4.40 -19.86
CA ASN A 53 14.39 -3.06 -20.21
C ASN A 53 13.50 -1.99 -19.56
N LEU A 54 13.98 -0.74 -19.54
CA LEU A 54 13.27 0.36 -18.87
C LEU A 54 11.87 0.58 -19.45
N LEU A 55 11.73 0.57 -20.77
CA LEU A 55 10.44 0.83 -21.42
C LEU A 55 9.41 -0.23 -21.02
N SER A 56 9.78 -1.52 -21.07
CA SER A 56 8.87 -2.58 -20.62
C SER A 56 8.55 -2.48 -19.13
N ALA A 57 9.53 -2.09 -18.30
CA ALA A 57 9.31 -1.92 -16.86
C ALA A 57 8.34 -0.77 -16.51
N LEU A 58 8.26 0.25 -17.36
CA LEU A 58 7.33 1.36 -17.15
C LEU A 58 5.89 1.05 -17.62
N VAL A 59 5.67 -0.01 -18.42
CA VAL A 59 4.33 -0.35 -18.94
C VAL A 59 3.27 -0.52 -17.84
N PRO A 60 3.48 -1.32 -16.77
CA PRO A 60 2.47 -1.45 -15.70
C PRO A 60 2.20 -0.13 -14.98
N LEU A 61 3.21 0.71 -14.78
CA LEU A 61 3.03 2.04 -14.18
C LEU A 61 2.25 2.98 -15.10
N THR A 62 2.47 2.89 -16.40
CA THR A 62 1.69 3.63 -17.41
C THR A 62 0.22 3.20 -17.39
N VAL A 63 -0.05 1.89 -17.25
CA VAL A 63 -1.42 1.39 -17.09
C VAL A 63 -2.05 1.94 -15.82
N LEU A 64 -1.34 1.90 -14.67
CA LEU A 64 -1.83 2.50 -13.42
C LEU A 64 -2.11 3.99 -13.59
N TYR A 65 -1.24 4.72 -14.26
CA TYR A 65 -1.42 6.14 -14.55
C TYR A 65 -2.66 6.42 -15.39
N ILE A 66 -2.84 5.67 -16.49
CA ILE A 66 -4.01 5.80 -17.37
C ILE A 66 -5.30 5.49 -16.60
N LEU A 67 -5.32 4.43 -15.77
CA LEU A 67 -6.45 4.10 -14.92
C LEU A 67 -6.76 5.22 -13.92
N THR A 68 -5.71 5.85 -13.35
CA THR A 68 -5.86 7.01 -12.45
C THR A 68 -6.53 8.18 -13.16
N ILE A 69 -6.00 8.57 -14.32
CA ILE A 69 -6.57 9.70 -15.09
C ILE A 69 -7.99 9.39 -15.55
N GLY A 70 -8.23 8.16 -16.04
CA GLY A 70 -9.57 7.73 -16.46
C GLY A 70 -10.58 7.78 -15.32
N TYR A 71 -10.21 7.31 -14.13
CA TYR A 71 -11.09 7.37 -12.95
C TYR A 71 -11.40 8.80 -12.51
N LEU A 72 -10.38 9.67 -12.46
CA LEU A 72 -10.57 11.08 -12.12
C LEU A 72 -11.41 11.84 -13.16
N ALA A 73 -11.26 11.49 -14.44
CA ALA A 73 -12.11 12.04 -15.49
C ALA A 73 -13.59 11.65 -15.30
N MET A 74 -13.85 10.41 -14.89
CA MET A 74 -15.22 9.95 -14.58
C MET A 74 -15.82 10.64 -13.36
N LEU A 75 -15.00 11.11 -12.43
CA LEU A 75 -15.42 11.89 -11.26
C LEU A 75 -15.55 13.38 -11.53
N ASP A 76 -15.21 13.84 -12.72
CA ASP A 76 -15.14 15.27 -13.09
C ASP A 76 -14.17 16.07 -12.19
N GLN A 77 -13.11 15.41 -11.71
CA GLN A 77 -12.13 15.94 -10.76
C GLN A 77 -10.75 16.18 -11.37
N LEU A 78 -10.61 16.21 -12.71
CA LEU A 78 -9.30 16.40 -13.34
C LEU A 78 -8.79 17.83 -13.13
N THR A 79 -7.78 17.95 -12.27
CA THR A 79 -7.00 19.19 -12.09
C THR A 79 -5.56 18.97 -12.55
N THR A 80 -4.82 20.05 -12.79
CA THR A 80 -3.40 19.97 -13.14
C THR A 80 -2.58 19.21 -12.10
N GLY A 81 -2.87 19.39 -10.81
CA GLY A 81 -2.21 18.65 -9.73
C GLY A 81 -2.49 17.14 -9.80
N GLN A 82 -3.74 16.75 -10.05
CA GLN A 82 -4.15 15.35 -10.17
C GLN A 82 -3.57 14.66 -11.40
N ILE A 83 -3.10 15.40 -12.40
CA ILE A 83 -2.37 14.86 -13.54
C ILE A 83 -0.88 14.73 -13.22
N ILE A 84 -0.27 15.78 -12.64
CA ILE A 84 1.18 15.85 -12.44
C ILE A 84 1.63 14.96 -11.26
N PHE A 85 0.94 15.00 -10.12
CA PHE A 85 1.38 14.26 -8.92
C PHE A 85 1.47 12.74 -9.14
N PRO A 86 0.47 12.04 -9.73
CA PRO A 86 0.60 10.62 -10.03
C PRO A 86 1.77 10.31 -10.96
N LEU A 87 2.07 11.19 -11.89
CA LEU A 87 3.20 11.05 -12.80
C LEU A 87 4.52 11.06 -12.00
N ILE A 88 4.66 11.98 -11.04
CA ILE A 88 5.87 12.07 -10.21
C ILE A 88 6.00 10.84 -9.30
N TYR A 89 5.01 10.52 -8.49
CA TYR A 89 5.17 9.46 -7.49
C TYR A 89 5.14 8.03 -8.06
N LEU A 90 4.63 7.82 -9.28
CA LEU A 90 4.74 6.54 -9.97
C LEU A 90 6.08 6.38 -10.70
N PHE A 91 6.48 7.38 -11.49
CA PHE A 91 7.60 7.23 -12.40
C PHE A 91 8.95 7.63 -11.79
N LEU A 92 9.00 8.63 -10.90
CA LEU A 92 10.26 9.05 -10.31
C LEU A 92 10.90 7.93 -9.44
N PRO A 93 10.17 7.24 -8.53
CA PRO A 93 10.73 6.09 -7.84
C PRO A 93 11.21 4.98 -8.78
N ALA A 94 10.42 4.67 -9.82
CA ALA A 94 10.79 3.66 -10.81
C ALA A 94 12.08 3.99 -11.53
N LEU A 95 12.26 5.24 -11.97
CA LEU A 95 13.47 5.70 -12.63
C LEU A 95 14.69 5.68 -11.69
N LEU A 96 14.55 6.15 -10.46
CA LEU A 96 15.61 6.10 -9.45
C LEU A 96 16.06 4.67 -9.17
N LEU A 97 15.11 3.75 -9.00
CA LEU A 97 15.38 2.36 -8.67
C LEU A 97 15.90 1.54 -9.86
N TRP A 98 15.60 1.95 -11.09
CA TRP A 98 16.16 1.31 -12.28
C TRP A 98 17.68 1.33 -12.31
N TRP A 99 18.31 2.40 -11.86
CA TRP A 99 19.77 2.50 -11.78
C TRP A 99 20.38 1.58 -10.72
N ASP A 100 19.59 1.16 -9.71
CA ASP A 100 20.05 0.31 -8.61
C ASP A 100 19.77 -1.18 -8.80
N ARG A 101 19.18 -1.57 -9.91
CA ARG A 101 18.77 -2.96 -10.20
C ARG A 101 19.92 -3.98 -10.17
N HIS A 102 21.15 -3.53 -10.43
CA HIS A 102 22.33 -4.39 -10.42
C HIS A 102 22.83 -4.72 -9.00
N ASN A 103 22.38 -4.01 -7.98
CA ASN A 103 22.73 -4.21 -6.59
C ASN A 103 21.49 -4.13 -5.67
N PRO A 104 20.56 -5.07 -5.80
CA PRO A 104 19.25 -4.98 -5.11
C PRO A 104 19.37 -5.01 -3.58
N GLN A 105 20.44 -5.57 -3.03
CA GLN A 105 20.68 -5.64 -1.58
C GLN A 105 21.38 -4.39 -1.00
N HIS A 106 21.86 -3.47 -1.85
CA HIS A 106 22.60 -2.29 -1.39
C HIS A 106 21.65 -1.10 -1.21
N ILE A 107 21.54 -0.59 0.03
CA ILE A 107 20.83 0.65 0.30
C ILE A 107 21.67 1.84 -0.14
N ASN A 108 21.06 2.72 -0.89
CA ASN A 108 21.64 4.01 -1.23
C ASN A 108 20.59 5.14 -1.08
N TRP A 109 21.03 6.37 -1.29
CA TRP A 109 20.17 7.55 -1.15
C TRP A 109 18.98 7.55 -2.14
N ARG A 110 19.08 6.89 -3.31
CA ARG A 110 18.01 6.79 -4.30
C ARG A 110 16.82 6.01 -3.76
N ASN A 111 17.08 4.96 -2.98
CA ASN A 111 16.03 4.17 -2.34
C ASN A 111 15.27 4.99 -1.31
N LEU A 112 16.01 5.78 -0.53
CA LEU A 112 15.43 6.67 0.46
C LEU A 112 14.57 7.74 -0.23
N ILE A 113 15.11 8.38 -1.30
CA ILE A 113 14.32 9.36 -2.05
C ILE A 113 13.09 8.72 -2.68
N ALA A 114 13.18 7.51 -3.25
CA ALA A 114 12.03 6.83 -3.82
C ALA A 114 10.92 6.60 -2.79
N ILE A 115 11.25 6.24 -1.55
CA ILE A 115 10.31 6.10 -0.45
C ILE A 115 9.76 7.47 -0.03
N LEU A 116 10.65 8.44 0.17
CA LEU A 116 10.27 9.78 0.63
C LEU A 116 9.35 10.50 -0.38
N VAL A 117 9.58 10.36 -1.67
CA VAL A 117 8.71 10.95 -2.70
C VAL A 117 7.27 10.45 -2.51
N VAL A 118 7.06 9.15 -2.36
CA VAL A 118 5.72 8.60 -2.17
C VAL A 118 5.14 9.03 -0.82
N TRP A 119 5.92 8.93 0.25
CA TRP A 119 5.47 9.28 1.60
C TRP A 119 5.13 10.76 1.74
N PHE A 120 5.98 11.66 1.25
CA PHE A 120 5.76 13.11 1.31
C PHE A 120 4.48 13.54 0.61
N PHE A 121 4.22 13.04 -0.59
CA PHE A 121 3.02 13.41 -1.33
C PHE A 121 1.73 13.01 -0.60
N ILE A 122 1.76 11.87 0.09
CA ILE A 122 0.61 11.35 0.85
C ILE A 122 0.46 12.12 2.17
N GLU A 123 1.53 12.21 2.95
CA GLU A 123 1.50 12.75 4.31
C GLU A 123 1.23 14.24 4.36
N LEU A 124 1.80 15.01 3.43
CA LEU A 124 1.56 16.46 3.34
C LEU A 124 0.22 16.81 2.68
N GLY A 125 -0.58 15.83 2.30
CA GLY A 125 -1.86 16.08 1.64
C GLY A 125 -1.74 16.85 0.32
N LEU A 126 -0.57 16.74 -0.34
CA LEU A 126 -0.34 17.42 -1.62
C LEU A 126 -1.15 16.78 -2.76
N VAL A 127 -1.59 15.56 -2.58
CA VAL A 127 -2.44 14.86 -3.52
C VAL A 127 -3.89 15.21 -3.21
N PRO A 128 -4.63 15.77 -4.16
CA PRO A 128 -6.04 16.08 -3.95
C PRO A 128 -6.83 14.86 -3.49
N ALA A 129 -7.76 15.05 -2.57
CA ALA A 129 -8.56 13.97 -2.03
C ALA A 129 -9.47 13.38 -3.14
N ALA A 130 -9.20 12.15 -3.54
CA ALA A 130 -10.11 11.34 -4.30
C ALA A 130 -10.28 10.01 -3.57
N SER A 131 -11.52 9.60 -3.37
CA SER A 131 -11.84 8.36 -2.68
C SER A 131 -12.35 7.29 -3.65
N ILE A 132 -12.18 6.03 -3.27
CA ILE A 132 -12.70 4.89 -4.00
C ILE A 132 -13.38 3.91 -3.03
N PRO A 133 -14.70 3.68 -3.10
CA PRO A 133 -15.67 4.39 -3.93
C PRO A 133 -15.83 5.87 -3.55
N PRO A 134 -16.44 6.70 -4.39
CA PRO A 134 -16.61 8.13 -4.13
C PRO A 134 -17.30 8.40 -2.79
N ASP A 135 -16.90 9.48 -2.12
CA ASP A 135 -17.45 10.05 -0.87
C ASP A 135 -17.33 9.20 0.40
N LYS A 136 -17.07 7.90 0.32
CA LYS A 136 -17.05 6.99 1.49
C LYS A 136 -15.84 6.07 1.51
N GLY A 137 -14.95 6.23 0.56
CA GLY A 137 -13.89 5.27 0.33
C GLY A 137 -12.55 5.68 0.90
N VAL A 138 -11.62 4.87 0.56
CA VAL A 138 -10.21 5.00 0.85
C VAL A 138 -9.56 5.96 -0.12
N SER A 139 -8.47 6.56 0.29
CA SER A 139 -7.65 7.36 -0.62
C SER A 139 -7.23 6.54 -1.84
N PHE A 140 -7.77 6.90 -2.98
CA PHE A 140 -7.46 6.27 -4.26
C PHE A 140 -5.98 6.41 -4.60
N PHE A 141 -5.43 7.60 -4.35
CA PHE A 141 -4.02 7.88 -4.60
C PHE A 141 -3.08 7.06 -3.72
N LEU A 142 -3.47 6.77 -2.48
CA LEU A 142 -2.69 5.87 -1.60
C LEU A 142 -2.58 4.47 -2.22
N LEU A 143 -3.68 3.91 -2.73
CA LEU A 143 -3.68 2.60 -3.37
C LEU A 143 -2.80 2.57 -4.63
N ILE A 144 -2.89 3.61 -5.46
CA ILE A 144 -2.05 3.75 -6.65
C ILE A 144 -0.58 3.88 -6.27
N ALA A 145 -0.26 4.72 -5.28
CA ALA A 145 1.10 4.94 -4.82
C ALA A 145 1.74 3.67 -4.25
N LEU A 146 0.98 2.90 -3.43
CA LEU A 146 1.44 1.62 -2.89
C LEU A 146 1.71 0.59 -3.99
N ASN A 147 0.81 0.46 -4.97
CA ASN A 147 1.04 -0.43 -6.10
C ASN A 147 2.30 -0.02 -6.88
N GLY A 148 2.47 1.28 -7.14
CA GLY A 148 3.62 1.81 -7.85
C GLY A 148 4.95 1.57 -7.12
N ILE A 149 5.01 1.87 -5.81
CA ILE A 149 6.25 1.73 -5.04
C ILE A 149 6.63 0.27 -4.82
N ILE A 150 5.67 -0.62 -4.50
CA ILE A 150 5.92 -2.05 -4.33
C ILE A 150 6.40 -2.66 -5.65
N TYR A 151 5.73 -2.38 -6.76
CA TYR A 151 6.15 -2.81 -8.08
C TYR A 151 7.57 -2.34 -8.39
N SER A 152 7.88 -1.08 -8.11
CA SER A 152 9.20 -0.50 -8.38
C SER A 152 10.31 -1.18 -7.57
N PHE A 153 10.08 -1.50 -6.30
CA PHE A 153 11.06 -2.21 -5.48
C PHE A 153 11.18 -3.70 -5.84
N LEU A 154 10.06 -4.39 -6.02
CA LEU A 154 10.07 -5.83 -6.28
C LEU A 154 10.47 -6.15 -7.71
N VAL A 155 9.90 -5.47 -8.70
CA VAL A 155 10.06 -5.83 -10.11
C VAL A 155 11.20 -5.06 -10.77
N ILE A 156 11.24 -3.74 -10.62
CA ILE A 156 12.23 -2.90 -11.30
C ILE A 156 13.60 -3.04 -10.64
N ARG A 157 13.66 -2.88 -9.33
CA ARG A 157 14.91 -3.01 -8.56
C ARG A 157 15.33 -4.46 -8.34
N GLY A 158 14.37 -5.38 -8.26
CA GLY A 158 14.64 -6.80 -8.02
C GLY A 158 14.82 -7.16 -6.55
N LEU A 159 14.19 -6.45 -5.61
CA LEU A 159 14.19 -6.83 -4.19
C LEU A 159 13.49 -8.18 -4.02
N ASP A 160 14.13 -9.14 -3.33
CA ASP A 160 13.66 -10.54 -3.28
C ASP A 160 12.27 -10.69 -2.68
N SER A 161 11.98 -9.96 -1.60
CA SER A 161 10.65 -9.95 -0.98
C SER A 161 10.47 -8.69 -0.13
N MET A 162 9.21 -8.42 0.20
CA MET A 162 8.82 -7.39 1.18
C MET A 162 8.69 -7.94 2.61
N GLY A 163 9.12 -9.18 2.85
CA GLY A 163 8.99 -9.83 4.15
C GLY A 163 7.58 -10.29 4.52
N TYR A 164 6.62 -10.21 3.59
CA TYR A 164 5.25 -10.67 3.81
C TYR A 164 5.07 -12.12 3.37
N ARG A 165 4.24 -12.85 4.11
CA ARG A 165 3.76 -14.18 3.75
C ARG A 165 2.25 -14.16 3.65
N LEU A 166 1.72 -14.60 2.51
CA LEU A 166 0.26 -14.73 2.31
C LEU A 166 -0.36 -15.84 3.16
N ARG A 167 0.44 -16.81 3.58
CA ARG A 167 0.00 -17.94 4.40
C ARG A 167 0.81 -17.97 5.69
N PRO A 168 0.35 -17.29 6.75
CA PRO A 168 0.97 -17.35 8.05
C PRO A 168 0.79 -18.77 8.64
N ASN A 169 1.80 -19.25 9.36
CA ASN A 169 1.73 -20.50 10.10
C ASN A 169 1.07 -20.27 11.49
N LEU A 170 0.82 -21.35 12.24
CA LEU A 170 0.21 -21.25 13.57
C LEU A 170 1.11 -20.51 14.58
N GLU A 171 2.42 -20.60 14.43
CA GLU A 171 3.36 -19.87 15.28
C GLU A 171 3.30 -18.36 15.00
N ASP A 172 3.22 -17.97 13.72
CA ASP A 172 3.06 -16.57 13.35
C ASP A 172 1.79 -15.97 13.99
N TRP A 173 0.67 -16.70 13.97
CA TRP A 173 -0.57 -16.30 14.63
C TRP A 173 -0.42 -16.21 16.15
N LYS A 174 0.22 -17.19 16.79
CA LYS A 174 0.45 -17.19 18.23
C LYS A 174 1.25 -15.95 18.66
N TYR A 175 2.36 -15.66 17.98
CA TYR A 175 3.17 -14.49 18.31
C TYR A 175 2.44 -13.17 17.97
N ALA A 176 1.73 -13.10 16.87
CA ALA A 176 0.96 -11.91 16.51
C ALA A 176 -0.11 -11.61 17.59
N CYS A 177 -0.89 -12.60 18.02
CA CYS A 177 -1.89 -12.42 19.08
C CYS A 177 -1.25 -12.06 20.43
N LEU A 178 -0.13 -12.70 20.79
CA LEU A 178 0.57 -12.43 22.04
C LEU A 178 1.09 -10.98 22.06
N TYR A 179 1.83 -10.55 21.02
CA TYR A 179 2.37 -9.21 20.99
C TYR A 179 1.29 -8.14 20.85
N LEU A 180 0.23 -8.40 20.09
CA LEU A 180 -0.93 -7.51 20.04
C LEU A 180 -1.59 -7.38 21.42
N GLY A 181 -1.80 -8.48 22.14
CA GLY A 181 -2.37 -8.45 23.48
C GLY A 181 -1.50 -7.66 24.48
N LEU A 182 -0.18 -7.89 24.45
CA LEU A 182 0.76 -7.13 25.28
C LEU A 182 0.76 -5.64 24.90
N PHE A 183 0.77 -5.30 23.60
CA PHE A 183 0.70 -3.91 23.15
C PHE A 183 -0.58 -3.22 23.62
N ILE A 184 -1.73 -3.89 23.44
CA ILE A 184 -3.02 -3.33 23.90
C ILE A 184 -3.00 -3.09 25.40
N ALA A 185 -2.58 -4.09 26.19
CA ALA A 185 -2.62 -4.01 27.65
C ALA A 185 -1.66 -2.98 28.24
N PHE A 186 -0.43 -2.88 27.72
CA PHE A 186 0.61 -2.06 28.33
C PHE A 186 0.80 -0.70 27.66
N PHE A 187 0.36 -0.52 26.42
CA PHE A 187 0.57 0.71 25.67
C PHE A 187 -0.73 1.33 25.17
N ALA A 188 -1.51 0.64 24.35
CA ALA A 188 -2.64 1.25 23.67
C ALA A 188 -3.71 1.72 24.66
N VAL A 189 -4.09 0.88 25.63
CA VAL A 189 -5.10 1.23 26.62
C VAL A 189 -4.60 2.29 27.59
N PRO A 190 -3.43 2.17 28.27
CA PRO A 190 -2.95 3.19 29.18
C PRO A 190 -2.69 4.54 28.50
N ILE A 191 -2.02 4.56 27.35
CA ILE A 191 -1.75 5.80 26.63
C ILE A 191 -3.05 6.40 26.10
N GLY A 192 -3.96 5.57 25.56
CA GLY A 192 -5.25 6.02 25.06
C GLY A 192 -6.09 6.73 26.11
N PHE A 193 -6.10 6.23 27.36
CA PHE A 193 -6.75 6.92 28.48
C PHE A 193 -6.00 8.19 28.91
N LEU A 194 -4.67 8.14 29.01
CA LEU A 194 -3.86 9.31 29.42
C LEU A 194 -3.98 10.47 28.43
N THR A 195 -4.08 10.17 27.14
CA THR A 195 -4.22 11.19 26.09
C THR A 195 -5.66 11.57 25.79
N SER A 196 -6.64 10.99 26.50
CA SER A 196 -8.09 11.13 26.22
C SER A 196 -8.48 10.69 24.81
N PHE A 197 -7.65 9.89 24.15
CA PHE A 197 -7.94 9.30 22.85
C PHE A 197 -9.00 8.18 22.97
N ILE A 198 -8.96 7.42 24.07
CA ILE A 198 -10.00 6.46 24.45
C ILE A 198 -10.87 7.15 25.51
N GLY A 199 -12.12 7.38 25.17
CA GLY A 199 -13.10 8.00 26.07
C GLY A 199 -14.38 7.17 26.14
N GLN A 200 -15.27 7.55 27.06
CA GLN A 200 -16.62 7.01 27.08
C GLN A 200 -17.42 7.65 25.94
N THR A 201 -17.97 6.84 25.05
CA THR A 201 -18.92 7.31 24.05
C THR A 201 -20.29 6.73 24.33
N THR A 202 -21.32 7.55 24.14
CA THR A 202 -22.72 7.09 24.18
C THR A 202 -23.17 6.50 22.85
N ASP A 203 -22.42 6.80 21.79
CA ASP A 203 -22.76 6.35 20.42
C ASP A 203 -21.98 5.08 20.11
N TRP A 204 -22.62 3.95 20.40
CA TRP A 204 -22.05 2.64 20.12
C TRP A 204 -22.43 2.22 18.70
N HIS A 205 -21.41 1.98 17.87
CA HIS A 205 -21.64 1.29 16.61
C HIS A 205 -22.13 -0.15 16.87
N PRO A 206 -23.06 -0.67 16.06
CA PRO A 206 -23.47 -2.07 16.18
C PRO A 206 -22.26 -3.02 16.11
N LEU A 207 -22.21 -4.03 16.99
CA LEU A 207 -21.07 -4.95 17.10
C LEU A 207 -20.71 -5.64 15.78
N TRP A 208 -21.69 -5.85 14.89
CA TRP A 208 -21.44 -6.44 13.57
C TRP A 208 -20.61 -5.54 12.62
N GLN A 209 -20.54 -4.23 12.87
CA GLN A 209 -19.71 -3.30 12.10
C GLN A 209 -18.23 -3.36 12.51
N PHE A 210 -17.94 -3.82 13.73
CA PHE A 210 -16.58 -3.83 14.28
C PHE A 210 -15.56 -4.58 13.40
N PRO A 211 -15.84 -5.80 12.87
CA PRO A 211 -14.91 -6.48 11.96
C PRO A 211 -14.61 -5.68 10.69
N PHE A 212 -15.58 -4.92 10.16
CA PHE A 212 -15.39 -4.11 8.96
C PHE A 212 -14.56 -2.86 9.23
N ILE A 213 -14.81 -2.20 10.37
CA ILE A 213 -14.01 -1.05 10.82
C ILE A 213 -12.56 -1.50 11.03
N LEU A 214 -12.35 -2.62 11.74
CA LEU A 214 -11.02 -3.17 11.98
C LEU A 214 -10.31 -3.53 10.67
N LEU A 215 -11.01 -4.16 9.74
CA LEU A 215 -10.49 -4.48 8.42
C LEU A 215 -10.13 -3.21 7.62
N GLY A 216 -10.98 -2.19 7.70
CA GLY A 216 -10.73 -0.89 7.09
C GLY A 216 -9.46 -0.26 7.64
N ILE A 217 -9.33 -0.13 8.96
CA ILE A 217 -8.12 0.41 9.62
C ILE A 217 -6.89 -0.42 9.23
N PHE A 218 -6.99 -1.75 9.24
CA PHE A 218 -5.89 -2.62 8.85
C PHE A 218 -5.46 -2.38 7.40
N LEU A 219 -6.39 -2.39 6.45
CA LEU A 219 -6.05 -2.28 5.02
C LEU A 219 -5.57 -0.89 4.63
N PHE A 220 -6.06 0.16 5.28
CA PHE A 220 -5.87 1.53 4.80
C PHE A 220 -4.95 2.38 5.67
N THR A 221 -4.67 1.93 6.89
CA THR A 221 -3.68 2.55 7.75
C THR A 221 -2.55 1.56 8.04
N GLY A 222 -2.84 0.43 8.65
CA GLY A 222 -1.83 -0.51 9.09
C GLY A 222 -1.02 -1.13 7.95
N LEU A 223 -1.66 -1.59 6.88
CA LEU A 223 -0.97 -2.22 5.75
C LEU A 223 -0.03 -1.26 4.99
N PRO A 224 -0.43 -0.02 4.65
CA PRO A 224 0.48 0.95 4.06
C PRO A 224 1.71 1.26 4.92
N GLU A 225 1.51 1.49 6.20
CA GLU A 225 2.60 1.74 7.14
C GLU A 225 3.54 0.52 7.24
N GLU A 226 2.99 -0.68 7.37
CA GLU A 226 3.75 -1.92 7.44
C GLU A 226 4.55 -2.16 6.16
N ILE A 227 3.98 -1.90 4.98
CA ILE A 227 4.68 -1.98 3.70
C ILE A 227 5.86 -1.01 3.65
N LEU A 228 5.66 0.25 4.03
CA LEU A 228 6.71 1.26 3.97
C LEU A 228 7.79 1.02 5.02
N PHE A 229 7.41 0.81 6.29
CA PHE A 229 8.37 0.71 7.38
C PHE A 229 9.02 -0.66 7.46
N ARG A 230 8.25 -1.73 7.52
CA ARG A 230 8.80 -3.09 7.63
C ARG A 230 9.20 -3.66 6.29
N GLY A 231 8.33 -3.55 5.30
CA GLY A 231 8.57 -4.10 3.96
C GLY A 231 9.74 -3.45 3.23
N LEU A 232 9.88 -2.13 3.30
CA LEU A 232 10.93 -1.41 2.59
C LEU A 232 12.08 -1.03 3.52
N ILE A 233 11.85 -0.17 4.52
CA ILE A 233 12.93 0.42 5.31
C ILE A 233 13.65 -0.64 6.14
N HIS A 234 12.93 -1.45 6.91
CA HIS A 234 13.53 -2.47 7.77
C HIS A 234 14.27 -3.56 6.96
N ASN A 235 13.68 -4.07 5.87
CA ASN A 235 14.34 -5.08 5.04
C ASN A 235 15.62 -4.56 4.39
N LEU A 236 15.59 -3.32 3.92
CA LEU A 236 16.77 -2.67 3.36
C LEU A 236 17.88 -2.53 4.41
N LEU A 237 17.55 -2.06 5.63
CA LEU A 237 18.48 -1.92 6.73
C LEU A 237 19.06 -3.27 7.18
N ALA A 238 18.21 -4.29 7.32
CA ALA A 238 18.64 -5.65 7.68
C ALA A 238 19.60 -6.24 6.65
N GLY A 239 19.35 -6.04 5.36
CA GLY A 239 20.25 -6.46 4.28
C GLY A 239 21.64 -5.82 4.40
N ARG A 240 21.72 -4.54 4.76
CA ARG A 240 22.98 -3.82 4.97
C ARG A 240 23.74 -4.34 6.19
N LEU A 241 23.06 -4.58 7.29
CA LEU A 241 23.70 -5.09 8.52
C LEU A 241 24.26 -6.49 8.32
N LYS A 242 23.54 -7.36 7.61
CA LYS A 242 23.99 -8.72 7.29
C LYS A 242 25.29 -8.73 6.45
N LYS A 243 25.37 -7.83 5.48
CA LYS A 243 26.58 -7.68 4.65
C LYS A 243 27.78 -7.23 5.47
N ASN A 244 27.61 -6.23 6.34
CA ASN A 244 28.70 -5.76 7.21
C ASN A 244 29.21 -6.85 8.15
N GLN A 245 28.34 -7.77 8.62
CA GLN A 245 28.78 -8.91 9.47
C GLN A 245 29.55 -9.97 8.68
N SER A 246 29.27 -10.16 7.38
CA SER A 246 30.00 -11.10 6.54
C SER A 246 31.36 -10.57 6.03
N GLU A 247 31.60 -9.27 6.17
CA GLU A 247 32.88 -8.62 5.79
C GLU A 247 33.78 -8.36 7.00
N LEU A 248 33.37 -8.74 8.22
CA LEU A 248 34.24 -8.73 9.41
C LEU A 248 35.11 -10.00 9.40
N PRO A 249 36.45 -9.86 9.56
CA PRO A 249 37.44 -10.96 9.51
C PRO A 249 37.23 -11.95 10.67
#